data_cd908282c394efaae451852b56c40b7a
#
_entry.id   cd908282c394efaae451852b56c40b7a
#
_cell.length_a   1.000
_cell.length_b   1.000
_cell.length_c   1.000
_cell.angle_alpha   90.00
_cell.angle_beta   90.00
_cell.angle_gamma   90.00
#
_symmetry.space_group_name_H-M   'P 1'
#
loop_
_entity.id
_entity.type
_entity.pdbx_description
1 polymer ?
#
loop_
_entity_poly.entity_id
_entity_poly.type
_entity_poly.pdbx_seq_one_letter_code
_entity_poly.pdbx_strand_id
1 'polypeptide(L)'
;VQDWDRGVVVGRRTFGKGLVQKPIPMPDGSMIRLTVARYYTPTGRSIQKPYVNGNQEQYNHDLIDRYNRGELMSEDSIHFPDSMKYNTLETKRIVYGGGGIMPDVFIPVDTSRYTDYHRSVVAAGLVNRIAMNYLDRHRAELNKKYPKFTQYKQNFNVTDDMMQELVTLAKDDKIEFNEEQYNRSKPLIMLQIKALIARDLYDM
;
A
#
# COMPACT_ATOMS: atom_id res chain seq x y z
N VAL A 1 3.33 -19.10 11.74
CA VAL A 1 2.67 -18.65 12.98
C VAL A 1 1.23 -19.15 12.97
N GLN A 2 0.40 -18.76 11.99
CA GLN A 2 -1.02 -19.12 11.92
C GLN A 2 -1.24 -20.65 11.89
N ASP A 3 -0.52 -21.38 11.04
CA ASP A 3 -0.67 -22.83 10.89
C ASP A 3 -0.32 -23.64 12.16
N TRP A 4 0.55 -23.09 13.01
CA TRP A 4 0.94 -23.67 14.30
C TRP A 4 0.15 -23.08 15.49
N ASP A 5 -0.88 -22.29 15.25
CA ASP A 5 -1.66 -21.63 16.29
C ASP A 5 -0.82 -20.85 17.34
N ARG A 6 0.37 -20.34 16.92
CA ARG A 6 1.31 -19.63 17.81
C ARG A 6 1.10 -18.13 17.88
N GLY A 7 0.04 -17.63 17.32
CA GLY A 7 -0.33 -16.23 17.34
C GLY A 7 -1.56 -15.95 16.50
N VAL A 8 -2.08 -14.75 16.66
CA VAL A 8 -3.25 -14.24 15.94
C VAL A 8 -2.79 -13.30 14.84
N VAL A 9 -3.22 -13.55 13.61
CA VAL A 9 -3.00 -12.67 12.46
C VAL A 9 -4.11 -11.65 12.40
N VAL A 10 -3.76 -10.37 12.55
CA VAL A 10 -4.72 -9.25 12.59
C VAL A 10 -4.51 -8.35 11.37
N GLY A 11 -5.57 -7.96 10.71
CA GLY A 11 -5.49 -7.04 9.56
C GLY A 11 -6.38 -7.45 8.40
N ARG A 12 -5.85 -7.42 7.20
CA ARG A 12 -6.54 -7.78 5.96
C ARG A 12 -5.81 -8.92 5.25
N ARG A 13 -6.50 -9.57 4.30
CA ARG A 13 -5.91 -10.60 3.45
C ARG A 13 -4.63 -10.09 2.79
N THR A 14 -3.54 -10.83 2.93
CA THR A 14 -2.24 -10.44 2.36
C THR A 14 -2.24 -10.56 0.84
N PHE A 15 -1.26 -9.97 0.18
CA PHE A 15 -1.17 -9.92 -1.29
C PHE A 15 -1.15 -11.30 -1.95
N GLY A 16 -0.47 -12.28 -1.32
CA GLY A 16 -0.38 -13.62 -1.88
C GLY A 16 0.82 -13.82 -2.80
N LYS A 17 2.01 -13.34 -2.40
CA LYS A 17 3.27 -13.65 -3.07
C LYS A 17 4.05 -14.67 -2.26
N GLY A 18 3.99 -15.93 -2.69
CA GLY A 18 4.68 -17.07 -2.04
C GLY A 18 5.61 -17.80 -3.01
N LEU A 19 6.52 -17.08 -3.68
CA LEU A 19 7.41 -17.62 -4.69
C LEU A 19 8.87 -17.55 -4.22
N VAL A 20 9.63 -18.62 -4.49
CA VAL A 20 11.09 -18.63 -4.39
C VAL A 20 11.65 -18.13 -5.71
N GLN A 21 12.43 -17.05 -5.67
CA GLN A 21 13.09 -16.49 -6.84
C GLN A 21 14.60 -16.57 -6.66
N LYS A 22 15.28 -17.08 -7.69
CA LYS A 22 16.75 -17.19 -7.73
C LYS A 22 17.32 -16.15 -8.71
N PRO A 23 18.25 -15.29 -8.28
CA PRO A 23 18.98 -14.43 -9.19
C PRO A 23 20.03 -15.26 -9.95
N ILE A 24 20.10 -15.03 -11.26
CA ILE A 24 21.08 -15.65 -12.17
C ILE A 24 21.89 -14.52 -12.79
N PRO A 25 23.19 -14.36 -12.45
CA PRO A 25 24.02 -13.35 -13.06
C PRO A 25 24.34 -13.72 -14.52
N MET A 26 24.38 -12.70 -15.38
CA MET A 26 24.74 -12.82 -16.79
C MET A 26 26.17 -12.30 -17.03
N PRO A 27 26.85 -12.73 -18.12
CA PRO A 27 28.23 -12.31 -18.41
C PRO A 27 28.43 -10.80 -18.61
N ASP A 28 27.38 -10.09 -19.00
CA ASP A 28 27.38 -8.63 -19.20
C ASP A 28 27.15 -7.83 -17.90
N GLY A 29 27.06 -8.51 -16.75
CA GLY A 29 26.78 -7.90 -15.45
C GLY A 29 25.28 -7.69 -15.15
N SER A 30 24.40 -8.01 -16.09
CA SER A 30 22.96 -8.00 -15.83
C SER A 30 22.53 -9.23 -15.02
N MET A 31 21.28 -9.23 -14.54
CA MET A 31 20.77 -10.30 -13.68
C MET A 31 19.36 -10.70 -14.07
N ILE A 32 19.13 -11.99 -14.26
CA ILE A 32 17.78 -12.54 -14.42
C ILE A 32 17.28 -13.03 -13.05
N ARG A 33 16.06 -12.63 -12.69
CA ARG A 33 15.37 -13.16 -11.51
C ARG A 33 14.34 -14.19 -11.95
N LEU A 34 14.65 -15.46 -11.71
CA LEU A 34 13.81 -16.58 -12.14
C LEU A 34 13.04 -17.17 -10.95
N THR A 35 11.73 -17.38 -11.13
CA THR A 35 10.93 -18.16 -10.16
C THR A 35 11.22 -19.64 -10.33
N VAL A 36 11.69 -20.30 -9.25
CA VAL A 36 12.10 -21.72 -9.27
C VAL A 36 11.21 -22.62 -8.43
N ALA A 37 10.47 -22.09 -7.45
CA ALA A 37 9.61 -22.87 -6.57
C ALA A 37 8.50 -22.00 -5.95
N ARG A 38 7.54 -22.67 -5.28
CA ARG A 38 6.52 -22.04 -4.44
C ARG A 38 6.78 -22.37 -2.97
N TYR A 39 6.44 -21.43 -2.08
CA TYR A 39 6.38 -21.70 -0.65
C TYR A 39 5.06 -22.40 -0.31
N TYR A 40 5.18 -23.39 0.57
CA TYR A 40 4.05 -24.05 1.21
C TYR A 40 4.19 -23.88 2.72
N THR A 41 3.07 -23.64 3.38
CA THR A 41 3.03 -23.53 4.84
C THR A 41 3.05 -24.94 5.48
N PRO A 42 3.22 -25.08 6.81
CA PRO A 42 3.23 -26.36 7.48
C PRO A 42 1.99 -27.24 7.24
N THR A 43 0.82 -26.64 6.99
CA THR A 43 -0.40 -27.38 6.62
C THR A 43 -0.45 -27.79 5.15
N GLY A 44 0.56 -27.47 4.35
CA GLY A 44 0.63 -27.78 2.92
C GLY A 44 -0.09 -26.77 2.03
N ARG A 45 -0.68 -25.71 2.56
CA ARG A 45 -1.33 -24.66 1.75
C ARG A 45 -0.31 -23.76 1.05
N SER A 46 -0.58 -23.40 -0.20
CA SER A 46 0.14 -22.35 -0.91
C SER A 46 -0.54 -21.00 -0.67
N ILE A 47 0.24 -19.99 -0.26
CA ILE A 47 -0.27 -18.62 -0.13
C ILE A 47 -0.18 -17.83 -1.44
N GLN A 48 0.47 -18.41 -2.47
CA GLN A 48 0.61 -17.76 -3.77
C GLN A 48 -0.76 -17.60 -4.43
N LYS A 49 -1.09 -16.36 -4.83
CA LYS A 49 -2.28 -16.11 -5.64
C LYS A 49 -2.14 -16.72 -7.04
N PRO A 50 -3.24 -17.10 -7.70
CA PRO A 50 -3.21 -17.65 -9.04
C PRO A 50 -2.48 -16.72 -10.01
N TYR A 51 -1.72 -17.32 -10.92
CA TYR A 51 -1.06 -16.64 -12.03
C TYR A 51 -1.29 -17.44 -13.31
N VAL A 52 -1.80 -16.76 -14.32
CA VAL A 52 -1.98 -17.30 -15.65
C VAL A 52 -0.86 -16.78 -16.53
N ASN A 53 -0.12 -17.70 -17.17
CA ASN A 53 0.99 -17.33 -18.05
C ASN A 53 0.49 -16.39 -19.17
N GLY A 54 1.22 -15.30 -19.39
CA GLY A 54 0.87 -14.28 -20.37
C GLY A 54 -0.13 -13.22 -19.90
N ASN A 55 -0.74 -13.37 -18.70
CA ASN A 55 -1.71 -12.41 -18.16
C ASN A 55 -1.15 -11.69 -16.92
N GLN A 56 -0.06 -10.95 -17.11
CA GLN A 56 0.54 -10.17 -16.03
C GLN A 56 -0.33 -8.98 -15.60
N GLU A 57 -1.13 -8.46 -16.50
CA GLU A 57 -2.05 -7.36 -16.22
C GLU A 57 -3.07 -7.75 -15.17
N GLN A 58 -3.77 -8.87 -15.34
CA GLN A 58 -4.71 -9.40 -14.35
C GLN A 58 -4.04 -9.64 -12.99
N TYR A 59 -2.80 -10.15 -13.00
CA TYR A 59 -2.05 -10.35 -11.76
C TYR A 59 -1.77 -9.03 -11.03
N ASN A 60 -1.46 -7.96 -11.75
CA ASN A 60 -1.18 -6.65 -11.17
C ASN A 60 -2.46 -5.94 -10.69
N HIS A 61 -3.58 -6.14 -11.40
CA HIS A 61 -4.87 -5.53 -11.07
C HIS A 61 -5.61 -6.19 -9.89
N ASP A 62 -5.17 -7.35 -9.41
CA ASP A 62 -5.83 -8.10 -8.34
C ASP A 62 -6.17 -7.28 -7.08
N LEU A 63 -5.32 -6.36 -6.66
CA LEU A 63 -5.61 -5.50 -5.50
C LEU A 63 -6.74 -4.51 -5.79
N ILE A 64 -6.81 -3.99 -7.00
CA ILE A 64 -7.89 -3.09 -7.44
C ILE A 64 -9.19 -3.88 -7.51
N ASP A 65 -9.15 -5.10 -8.05
CA ASP A 65 -10.31 -5.99 -8.12
C ASP A 65 -10.81 -6.36 -6.73
N ARG A 66 -9.92 -6.64 -5.78
CA ARG A 66 -10.28 -6.88 -4.37
C ARG A 66 -10.96 -5.67 -3.74
N TYR A 67 -10.43 -4.47 -4.00
CA TYR A 67 -11.05 -3.23 -3.55
C TYR A 67 -12.46 -3.06 -4.12
N ASN A 68 -12.62 -3.26 -5.44
CA ASN A 68 -13.89 -3.11 -6.14
C ASN A 68 -14.93 -4.14 -5.67
N ARG A 69 -14.50 -5.35 -5.27
CA ARG A 69 -15.36 -6.38 -4.67
C ARG A 69 -15.68 -6.14 -3.19
N GLY A 70 -15.12 -5.10 -2.58
CA GLY A 70 -15.33 -4.78 -1.16
C GLY A 70 -14.50 -5.62 -0.18
N GLU A 71 -13.56 -6.44 -0.65
CA GLU A 71 -12.73 -7.32 0.22
C GLU A 71 -11.86 -6.54 1.23
N LEU A 72 -11.62 -5.27 0.99
CA LEU A 72 -10.86 -4.44 1.92
C LEU A 72 -11.73 -3.79 3.00
N MET A 73 -13.05 -3.82 2.82
CA MET A 73 -14.04 -3.16 3.69
C MET A 73 -14.80 -4.15 4.56
N SER A 74 -15.06 -5.36 4.06
CA SER A 74 -15.82 -6.38 4.76
C SER A 74 -15.20 -7.76 4.57
N GLU A 75 -15.12 -8.51 5.66
CA GLU A 75 -14.72 -9.91 5.65
C GLU A 75 -15.68 -10.77 4.84
N ASP A 76 -16.99 -10.50 4.92
CA ASP A 76 -18.04 -11.22 4.20
C ASP A 76 -17.92 -11.14 2.67
N SER A 77 -17.17 -10.16 2.16
CA SER A 77 -16.88 -10.04 0.73
C SER A 77 -15.78 -10.98 0.24
N ILE A 78 -15.13 -11.72 1.16
CA ILE A 78 -13.99 -12.58 0.84
C ILE A 78 -14.47 -14.03 0.76
N HIS A 79 -14.44 -14.58 -0.43
CA HIS A 79 -14.87 -15.97 -0.67
C HIS A 79 -13.70 -16.84 -1.13
N PHE A 80 -13.56 -17.99 -0.49
CA PHE A 80 -12.62 -19.03 -0.89
C PHE A 80 -13.39 -20.30 -1.24
N PRO A 81 -13.01 -21.00 -2.31
CA PRO A 81 -13.60 -22.32 -2.61
C PRO A 81 -13.24 -23.33 -1.50
N ASP A 82 -14.10 -24.29 -1.29
CA ASP A 82 -13.90 -25.33 -0.26
C ASP A 82 -12.61 -26.14 -0.47
N SER A 83 -12.17 -26.30 -1.72
CA SER A 83 -10.91 -26.94 -2.06
C SER A 83 -9.66 -26.22 -1.53
N MET A 84 -9.81 -24.98 -1.08
CA MET A 84 -8.70 -24.16 -0.52
C MET A 84 -8.76 -24.07 1.00
N LYS A 85 -9.63 -24.84 1.66
CA LYS A 85 -9.70 -24.93 3.12
C LYS A 85 -8.66 -25.91 3.65
N TYR A 86 -7.98 -25.50 4.71
CA TYR A 86 -7.01 -26.29 5.46
C TYR A 86 -7.31 -26.12 6.95
N ASN A 87 -6.79 -27.04 7.76
CA ASN A 87 -6.92 -26.94 9.21
C ASN A 87 -5.55 -26.66 9.83
N THR A 88 -5.51 -25.78 10.82
CA THR A 88 -4.30 -25.55 11.63
C THR A 88 -3.87 -26.85 12.35
N LEU A 89 -2.60 -26.93 12.74
CA LEU A 89 -2.04 -28.17 13.27
C LEU A 89 -2.51 -28.50 14.68
N GLU A 90 -2.67 -27.50 15.52
CA GLU A 90 -3.02 -27.69 16.93
C GLU A 90 -4.55 -27.61 17.15
N THR A 91 -5.14 -26.46 16.95
CA THR A 91 -6.56 -26.19 17.27
C THR A 91 -7.54 -26.58 16.18
N LYS A 92 -7.04 -26.99 14.99
CA LYS A 92 -7.86 -27.38 13.82
C LYS A 92 -8.77 -26.27 13.30
N ARG A 93 -8.41 -25.00 13.53
CA ARG A 93 -9.13 -23.85 12.93
C ARG A 93 -9.02 -23.90 11.41
N ILE A 94 -10.04 -23.43 10.74
CA ILE A 94 -10.05 -23.32 9.27
C ILE A 94 -9.17 -22.14 8.86
N VAL A 95 -8.26 -22.38 7.94
CA VAL A 95 -7.43 -21.40 7.27
C VAL A 95 -7.46 -21.63 5.76
N TYR A 96 -7.14 -20.60 4.97
CA TYR A 96 -7.31 -20.64 3.53
C TYR A 96 -5.99 -20.55 2.78
N GLY A 97 -5.90 -21.22 1.65
CA GLY A 97 -4.80 -21.12 0.68
C GLY A 97 -5.19 -20.37 -0.58
N GLY A 98 -4.27 -20.31 -1.57
CA GLY A 98 -4.58 -19.89 -2.93
C GLY A 98 -4.73 -18.40 -3.18
N GLY A 99 -4.30 -17.53 -2.26
CA GLY A 99 -4.46 -16.10 -2.53
C GLY A 99 -4.12 -15.16 -1.37
N GLY A 100 -3.02 -15.44 -0.71
CA GLY A 100 -2.59 -14.72 0.49
C GLY A 100 -3.03 -15.42 1.78
N ILE A 101 -2.71 -14.78 2.88
CA ILE A 101 -3.11 -15.22 4.22
C ILE A 101 -4.35 -14.43 4.62
N MET A 102 -5.43 -15.12 4.90
CA MET A 102 -6.62 -14.54 5.52
C MET A 102 -6.33 -14.30 7.00
N PRO A 103 -6.58 -13.10 7.55
CA PRO A 103 -6.37 -12.84 8.98
C PRO A 103 -7.36 -13.62 9.85
N ASP A 104 -6.98 -13.86 11.10
CA ASP A 104 -7.86 -14.42 12.13
C ASP A 104 -8.81 -13.35 12.69
N VAL A 105 -8.37 -12.08 12.67
CA VAL A 105 -9.16 -10.91 13.03
C VAL A 105 -9.08 -9.90 11.89
N PHE A 106 -10.19 -9.69 11.22
CA PHE A 106 -10.28 -8.75 10.11
C PHE A 106 -10.36 -7.29 10.60
N ILE A 107 -9.55 -6.42 10.02
CA ILE A 107 -9.60 -4.98 10.25
C ILE A 107 -9.84 -4.29 8.90
N PRO A 108 -10.99 -3.64 8.68
CA PRO A 108 -11.29 -2.96 7.43
C PRO A 108 -10.33 -1.79 7.18
N VAL A 109 -10.23 -1.36 5.92
CA VAL A 109 -9.55 -0.11 5.58
C VAL A 109 -10.36 1.05 6.16
N ASP A 110 -9.69 1.91 6.91
CA ASP A 110 -10.30 3.19 7.31
C ASP A 110 -10.41 4.10 6.07
N THR A 111 -11.62 4.19 5.52
CA THR A 111 -11.93 5.05 4.38
C THR A 111 -12.44 6.43 4.78
N SER A 112 -12.54 6.71 6.08
CA SER A 112 -13.10 7.97 6.57
C SER A 112 -12.37 9.21 6.03
N ARG A 113 -11.08 9.09 5.72
CA ARG A 113 -10.23 10.16 5.19
C ARG A 113 -9.91 10.03 3.68
N TYR A 114 -10.32 8.92 3.04
CA TYR A 114 -10.08 8.65 1.62
C TYR A 114 -11.32 9.07 0.81
N THR A 115 -11.34 10.31 0.38
CA THR A 115 -12.42 10.86 -0.45
C THR A 115 -12.12 10.71 -1.93
N ASP A 116 -13.12 10.92 -2.80
CA ASP A 116 -12.91 10.93 -4.25
C ASP A 116 -11.96 12.05 -4.67
N TYR A 117 -12.09 13.23 -4.03
CA TYR A 117 -11.17 14.34 -4.24
C TYR A 117 -9.72 13.93 -3.91
N HIS A 118 -9.48 13.29 -2.75
CA HIS A 118 -8.15 12.77 -2.40
C HIS A 118 -7.63 11.78 -3.43
N ARG A 119 -8.45 10.82 -3.87
CA ARG A 119 -8.03 9.84 -4.89
C ARG A 119 -7.63 10.51 -6.19
N SER A 120 -8.40 11.50 -6.63
CA SER A 120 -8.14 12.25 -7.87
C SER A 120 -6.83 13.02 -7.81
N VAL A 121 -6.56 13.77 -6.73
CA VAL A 121 -5.31 14.55 -6.60
C VAL A 121 -4.07 13.65 -6.45
N VAL A 122 -4.22 12.48 -5.81
CA VAL A 122 -3.13 11.50 -5.71
C VAL A 122 -2.87 10.83 -7.05
N ALA A 123 -3.92 10.41 -7.77
CA ALA A 123 -3.81 9.78 -9.09
C ALA A 123 -3.19 10.74 -10.12
N ALA A 124 -3.48 12.04 -10.07
CA ALA A 124 -2.87 13.07 -10.89
C ALA A 124 -1.42 13.43 -10.46
N GLY A 125 -0.90 12.82 -9.39
CA GLY A 125 0.45 13.05 -8.89
C GLY A 125 0.66 14.41 -8.19
N LEU A 126 -0.41 15.16 -7.92
CA LEU A 126 -0.33 16.52 -7.40
C LEU A 126 0.30 16.57 -6.00
N VAL A 127 0.04 15.57 -5.16
CA VAL A 127 0.66 15.48 -3.82
C VAL A 127 2.18 15.39 -3.91
N ASN A 128 2.71 14.58 -4.85
CA ASN A 128 4.14 14.51 -5.13
C ASN A 128 4.67 15.84 -5.68
N ARG A 129 3.94 16.45 -6.62
CA ARG A 129 4.33 17.72 -7.27
C ARG A 129 4.46 18.85 -6.25
N ILE A 130 3.51 18.98 -5.32
CA ILE A 130 3.59 19.98 -4.23
C ILE A 130 4.81 19.72 -3.34
N ALA A 131 5.04 18.48 -2.92
CA ALA A 131 6.18 18.14 -2.08
C ALA A 131 7.51 18.48 -2.75
N MET A 132 7.67 18.14 -4.03
CA MET A 132 8.90 18.42 -4.80
C MET A 132 9.08 19.92 -5.06
N ASN A 133 8.03 20.62 -5.50
CA ASN A 133 8.09 22.06 -5.72
C ASN A 133 8.52 22.82 -4.45
N TYR A 134 7.99 22.43 -3.31
CA TYR A 134 8.36 23.04 -2.03
C TYR A 134 9.80 22.72 -1.66
N LEU A 135 10.20 21.46 -1.80
CA LEU A 135 11.54 21.01 -1.49
C LEU A 135 12.61 21.70 -2.34
N ASP A 136 12.37 21.85 -3.65
CA ASP A 136 13.31 22.52 -4.57
C ASP A 136 13.54 23.97 -4.18
N ARG A 137 12.49 24.65 -3.71
CA ARG A 137 12.58 26.06 -3.28
C ARG A 137 13.23 26.23 -1.90
N HIS A 138 13.10 25.24 -0.99
CA HIS A 138 13.44 25.40 0.43
C HIS A 138 14.44 24.37 0.97
N ARG A 139 15.04 23.51 0.14
CA ARG A 139 15.94 22.42 0.59
C ARG A 139 17.05 22.88 1.53
N ALA A 140 17.76 23.95 1.17
CA ALA A 140 18.87 24.46 1.96
C ALA A 140 18.41 24.98 3.34
N GLU A 141 17.27 25.66 3.38
CA GLU A 141 16.66 26.16 4.60
C GLU A 141 16.19 25.02 5.51
N LEU A 142 15.52 24.02 4.92
CA LEU A 142 15.02 22.85 5.64
C LEU A 142 16.16 22.04 6.28
N ASN A 143 17.23 21.79 5.54
CA ASN A 143 18.42 21.09 6.05
C ASN A 143 19.07 21.84 7.21
N LYS A 144 19.13 23.17 7.12
CA LYS A 144 19.68 24.02 8.20
C LYS A 144 18.77 24.02 9.43
N LYS A 145 17.45 24.14 9.22
CA LYS A 145 16.45 24.25 10.29
C LYS A 145 16.17 22.93 10.97
N TYR A 146 16.20 21.84 10.21
CA TYR A 146 15.88 20.48 10.66
C TYR A 146 17.00 19.49 10.30
N PRO A 147 18.19 19.58 10.93
CA PRO A 147 19.31 18.68 10.61
C PRO A 147 19.08 17.21 10.96
N LYS A 148 18.02 16.91 11.75
CA LYS A 148 17.64 15.54 12.13
C LYS A 148 16.17 15.29 11.84
N PHE A 149 15.83 14.08 11.37
CA PHE A 149 14.45 13.67 11.10
C PHE A 149 13.51 13.87 12.31
N THR A 150 13.98 13.60 13.53
CA THR A 150 13.17 13.80 14.74
C THR A 150 12.71 15.25 14.92
N GLN A 151 13.58 16.23 14.63
CA GLN A 151 13.25 17.65 14.69
C GLN A 151 12.24 18.04 13.60
N TYR A 152 12.45 17.53 12.38
CA TYR A 152 11.52 17.72 11.28
C TYR A 152 10.14 17.13 11.60
N LYS A 153 10.10 15.87 12.05
CA LYS A 153 8.87 15.18 12.41
C LYS A 153 8.02 15.97 13.42
N GLN A 154 8.67 16.54 14.43
CA GLN A 154 8.00 17.28 15.50
C GLN A 154 7.56 18.69 15.09
N ASN A 155 8.39 19.42 14.31
CA ASN A 155 8.24 20.84 14.15
C ASN A 155 7.86 21.31 12.74
N PHE A 156 8.07 20.49 11.70
CA PHE A 156 7.64 20.85 10.35
C PHE A 156 6.13 20.64 10.19
N ASN A 157 5.45 21.64 9.66
CA ASN A 157 4.04 21.54 9.28
C ASN A 157 3.88 21.98 7.84
N VAL A 158 3.03 21.29 7.11
CA VAL A 158 2.59 21.72 5.77
C VAL A 158 1.80 23.00 5.92
N THR A 159 2.14 24.02 5.13
CA THR A 159 1.52 25.34 5.21
C THR A 159 0.21 25.41 4.43
N ASP A 160 -0.62 26.39 4.75
CA ASP A 160 -1.85 26.63 3.99
C ASP A 160 -1.54 27.05 2.54
N ASP A 161 -0.40 27.73 2.29
CA ASP A 161 0.05 28.08 0.94
C ASP A 161 0.29 26.83 0.07
N MET A 162 0.91 25.79 0.64
CA MET A 162 1.10 24.52 -0.06
C MET A 162 -0.25 23.85 -0.39
N MET A 163 -1.21 23.94 0.51
CA MET A 163 -2.56 23.39 0.28
C MET A 163 -3.34 24.22 -0.74
N GLN A 164 -3.15 25.54 -0.78
CA GLN A 164 -3.72 26.43 -1.78
C GLN A 164 -3.13 26.14 -3.17
N GLU A 165 -1.81 25.94 -3.25
CA GLU A 165 -1.12 25.53 -4.49
C GLU A 165 -1.70 24.21 -5.01
N LEU A 166 -1.95 23.22 -4.12
CA LEU A 166 -2.59 21.94 -4.48
C LEU A 166 -3.98 22.17 -5.10
N VAL A 167 -4.82 23.00 -4.48
CA VAL A 167 -6.17 23.28 -4.97
C VAL A 167 -6.12 23.98 -6.34
N THR A 168 -5.18 24.89 -6.54
CA THR A 168 -4.99 25.58 -7.81
C THR A 168 -4.58 24.59 -8.91
N LEU A 169 -3.58 23.74 -8.65
CA LEU A 169 -3.16 22.71 -9.61
C LEU A 169 -4.25 21.68 -9.90
N ALA A 170 -5.05 21.31 -8.89
CA ALA A 170 -6.19 20.41 -9.08
C ALA A 170 -7.23 21.02 -10.02
N LYS A 171 -7.49 22.33 -9.90
CA LYS A 171 -8.40 23.04 -10.82
C LYS A 171 -7.84 23.10 -12.25
N ASP A 172 -6.54 23.33 -12.41
CA ASP A 172 -5.88 23.33 -13.72
C ASP A 172 -5.98 21.97 -14.40
N ASP A 173 -5.85 20.89 -13.64
CA ASP A 173 -6.02 19.51 -14.09
C ASP A 173 -7.49 19.07 -14.19
N LYS A 174 -8.44 20.01 -14.07
CA LYS A 174 -9.90 19.79 -14.17
C LYS A 174 -10.46 18.81 -13.14
N ILE A 175 -9.84 18.73 -11.97
CA ILE A 175 -10.36 17.97 -10.83
C ILE A 175 -11.39 18.84 -10.14
N GLU A 176 -12.63 18.35 -10.07
CA GLU A 176 -13.72 19.07 -9.42
C GLU A 176 -13.47 19.23 -7.92
N PHE A 177 -13.51 20.47 -7.45
CA PHE A 177 -13.31 20.78 -6.04
C PHE A 177 -14.60 20.53 -5.25
N ASN A 178 -14.51 19.70 -4.23
CA ASN A 178 -15.56 19.46 -3.27
C ASN A 178 -15.05 19.80 -1.87
N GLU A 179 -15.61 20.84 -1.27
CA GLU A 179 -15.14 21.39 0.01
C GLU A 179 -15.26 20.37 1.16
N GLU A 180 -16.35 19.62 1.24
CA GLU A 180 -16.54 18.60 2.27
C GLU A 180 -15.49 17.51 2.15
N GLN A 181 -15.29 16.98 0.95
CA GLN A 181 -14.30 15.94 0.69
C GLN A 181 -12.87 16.45 0.92
N TYR A 182 -12.58 17.68 0.52
CA TYR A 182 -11.30 18.33 0.77
C TYR A 182 -11.03 18.44 2.27
N ASN A 183 -11.95 19.02 3.03
CA ASN A 183 -11.78 19.22 4.47
C ASN A 183 -11.58 17.89 5.21
N ARG A 184 -12.30 16.84 4.81
CA ARG A 184 -12.21 15.50 5.37
C ARG A 184 -10.85 14.82 5.06
N SER A 185 -10.31 15.02 3.86
CA SER A 185 -9.04 14.43 3.43
C SER A 185 -7.81 15.34 3.66
N LYS A 186 -7.99 16.64 3.92
CA LYS A 186 -6.90 17.61 4.15
C LYS A 186 -5.82 17.10 5.13
N PRO A 187 -6.17 16.53 6.31
CA PRO A 187 -5.15 16.03 7.23
C PRO A 187 -4.30 14.88 6.65
N LEU A 188 -4.92 14.01 5.83
CA LEU A 188 -4.22 12.92 5.16
C LEU A 188 -3.29 13.44 4.07
N ILE A 189 -3.75 14.37 3.25
CA ILE A 189 -2.95 15.00 2.19
C ILE A 189 -1.74 15.71 2.81
N MET A 190 -1.94 16.49 3.87
CA MET A 190 -0.85 17.15 4.59
C MET A 190 0.18 16.15 5.14
N LEU A 191 -0.29 15.04 5.71
CA LEU A 191 0.60 13.97 6.19
C LEU A 191 1.43 13.36 5.06
N GLN A 192 0.81 13.11 3.90
CA GLN A 192 1.49 12.57 2.72
C GLN A 192 2.55 13.54 2.19
N ILE A 193 2.23 14.82 2.04
CA ILE A 193 3.19 15.85 1.62
C ILE A 193 4.37 15.91 2.60
N LYS A 194 4.10 15.96 3.91
CA LYS A 194 5.12 15.94 4.95
C LYS A 194 6.02 14.72 4.86
N ALA A 195 5.45 13.54 4.65
CA ALA A 195 6.21 12.29 4.51
C ALA A 195 7.07 12.26 3.23
N LEU A 196 6.58 12.77 2.11
CA LEU A 196 7.32 12.84 0.85
C LEU A 196 8.53 13.76 0.95
N ILE A 197 8.36 14.92 1.57
CA ILE A 197 9.47 15.87 1.85
C ILE A 197 10.51 15.20 2.76
N ALA A 198 10.06 14.52 3.83
CA ALA A 198 10.97 13.82 4.74
C ALA A 198 11.76 12.71 4.04
N ARG A 199 11.08 11.91 3.20
CA ARG A 199 11.73 10.84 2.45
C ARG A 199 12.90 11.33 1.62
N ASP A 200 12.75 12.47 0.97
CA ASP A 200 13.79 13.05 0.11
C ASP A 200 14.88 13.77 0.90
N LEU A 201 14.53 14.45 2.02
CA LEU A 201 15.52 15.13 2.86
C LEU A 201 16.44 14.19 3.63
N TYR A 202 15.96 12.98 3.99
CA TYR A 202 16.67 12.07 4.90
C TYR A 202 16.96 10.70 4.28
N ASP A 203 16.84 10.55 2.96
CA ASP A 203 17.12 9.31 2.19
C ASP A 203 16.39 8.07 2.79
N MET A 204 15.11 8.19 3.11
CA MET A 204 14.30 7.14 3.76
C MET A 204 13.41 6.37 2.79
#